data_7a963c2da8085e2eac430663cbdc5852
#
_entry.id   7a963c2da8085e2eac430663cbdc5852
#
_cell.length_a   1.000
_cell.length_b   1.000
_cell.length_c   1.000
_cell.angle_alpha   90.00
_cell.angle_beta   90.00
_cell.angle_gamma   90.00
#
_symmetry.space_group_name_H-M   'P 1'
#
loop_
_entity.id
_entity.type
_entity.pdbx_description
1 polymer ?
#
loop_
_entity_poly.entity_id
_entity_poly.type
_entity_poly.pdbx_seq_one_letter_code
_entity_poly.pdbx_strand_id
1 'polypeptide(L)'
;MCGHSTIGCVTAMLESGRVPITGEVTEVNIDTPAGLVRTRATVENGSVTSVAFRNVPSFLFCSGTVEVPGIGAVPFDVAYGGNTYAIADAAYFPGLELRSGHRSAIEKAAQAFGDAVRAAVKFQHPLQPFINVITHVMFYTKPDDSTATYRNTVVFLPD
;
A
#
# COMPACT_ATOMS: atom_id res chain seq x y z
N MET A 1 -0.97 -5.10 -6.20
CA MET A 1 -1.74 -6.01 -5.30
C MET A 1 -2.23 -5.20 -4.11
N CYS A 2 -3.46 -5.43 -3.68
CA CYS A 2 -4.08 -4.74 -2.53
C CYS A 2 -4.61 -5.79 -1.56
N GLY A 3 -4.18 -5.77 -0.29
CA GLY A 3 -4.57 -6.75 0.72
C GLY A 3 -6.06 -6.78 1.00
N HIS A 4 -6.71 -5.62 1.14
CA HIS A 4 -8.15 -5.53 1.37
C HIS A 4 -8.95 -6.12 0.21
N SER A 5 -8.58 -5.78 -1.03
CA SER A 5 -9.23 -6.35 -2.22
C SER A 5 -9.02 -7.86 -2.31
N THR A 6 -7.85 -8.36 -1.97
CA THR A 6 -7.56 -9.80 -1.93
C THR A 6 -8.48 -10.52 -0.94
N ILE A 7 -8.61 -10.01 0.28
CA ILE A 7 -9.53 -10.55 1.30
C ILE A 7 -10.97 -10.55 0.77
N GLY A 8 -11.44 -9.39 0.28
CA GLY A 8 -12.81 -9.26 -0.24
C GLY A 8 -13.10 -10.17 -1.44
N CYS A 9 -12.16 -10.28 -2.38
CA CYS A 9 -12.30 -11.16 -3.55
C CYS A 9 -12.40 -12.63 -3.14
N VAL A 10 -11.53 -13.11 -2.23
CA VAL A 10 -11.57 -14.50 -1.76
C VAL A 10 -12.88 -14.78 -1.06
N THR A 11 -13.32 -13.91 -0.15
CA THR A 11 -14.60 -14.03 0.53
C THR A 11 -15.76 -14.14 -0.47
N ALA A 12 -15.83 -13.20 -1.42
CA ALA A 12 -16.90 -13.17 -2.42
C ALA A 12 -16.87 -14.40 -3.34
N MET A 13 -15.71 -14.88 -3.76
CA MET A 13 -15.60 -16.07 -4.62
C MET A 13 -16.07 -17.34 -3.91
N LEU A 14 -15.74 -17.51 -2.65
CA LEU A 14 -16.15 -18.68 -1.86
C LEU A 14 -17.64 -18.63 -1.52
N GLU A 15 -18.13 -17.51 -0.99
CA GLU A 15 -19.54 -17.39 -0.57
C GLU A 15 -20.53 -17.35 -1.74
N SER A 16 -20.09 -16.89 -2.92
CA SER A 16 -20.91 -16.98 -4.14
C SER A 16 -20.85 -18.34 -4.84
N GLY A 17 -20.08 -19.30 -4.32
CA GLY A 17 -19.92 -20.62 -4.91
C GLY A 17 -19.12 -20.66 -6.22
N ARG A 18 -18.47 -19.57 -6.61
CA ARG A 18 -17.59 -19.53 -7.81
C ARG A 18 -16.32 -20.35 -7.62
N VAL A 19 -15.84 -20.43 -6.39
CA VAL A 19 -14.79 -21.33 -5.94
C VAL A 19 -15.40 -22.25 -4.87
N PRO A 20 -15.24 -23.58 -4.99
CA PRO A 20 -15.81 -24.48 -4.01
C PRO A 20 -15.12 -24.36 -2.65
N ILE A 21 -15.90 -24.39 -1.59
CA ILE A 21 -15.39 -24.55 -0.22
C ILE A 21 -14.97 -26.01 -0.06
N THR A 22 -13.70 -26.24 0.28
CA THR A 22 -13.13 -27.60 0.39
C THR A 22 -13.04 -28.12 1.83
N GLY A 23 -13.33 -27.30 2.83
CA GLY A 23 -13.31 -27.63 4.24
C GLY A 23 -13.29 -26.38 5.12
N GLU A 24 -13.10 -26.58 6.43
CA GLU A 24 -12.97 -25.49 7.42
C GLU A 24 -11.84 -24.49 7.07
N VAL A 25 -10.80 -24.97 6.39
CA VAL A 25 -9.77 -24.14 5.80
C VAL A 25 -9.72 -24.42 4.29
N THR A 26 -10.00 -23.40 3.51
CA THR A 26 -9.98 -23.46 2.05
C THR A 26 -8.86 -22.57 1.51
N GLU A 27 -7.98 -23.15 0.69
CA GLU A 27 -6.89 -22.42 0.04
C GLU A 27 -7.30 -21.92 -1.34
N VAL A 28 -7.05 -20.63 -1.60
CA VAL A 28 -7.28 -19.99 -2.91
C VAL A 28 -6.01 -19.27 -3.32
N ASN A 29 -5.50 -19.59 -4.49
CA ASN A 29 -4.33 -18.92 -5.07
C ASN A 29 -4.80 -17.90 -6.11
N ILE A 30 -4.38 -16.65 -5.96
CA ILE A 30 -4.74 -15.55 -6.86
C ILE A 30 -3.51 -15.13 -7.64
N ASP A 31 -3.57 -15.20 -8.97
CA ASP A 31 -2.57 -14.60 -9.84
C ASP A 31 -2.86 -13.11 -10.00
N THR A 32 -1.87 -12.28 -9.66
CA THR A 32 -1.97 -10.83 -9.69
C THR A 32 -0.82 -10.24 -10.52
N PRO A 33 -0.93 -8.99 -11.00
CA PRO A 33 0.19 -8.32 -11.66
C PRO A 33 1.47 -8.26 -10.82
N ALA A 34 1.34 -8.32 -9.48
CA ALA A 34 2.47 -8.36 -8.55
C ALA A 34 3.05 -9.77 -8.37
N GLY A 35 2.38 -10.81 -8.85
CA GLY A 35 2.73 -12.22 -8.70
C GLY A 35 1.67 -13.03 -7.96
N LEU A 36 1.99 -14.29 -7.66
CA LEU A 36 1.08 -15.23 -7.03
C LEU A 36 0.87 -14.91 -5.54
N VAL A 37 -0.38 -14.65 -5.16
CA VAL A 37 -0.81 -14.45 -3.78
C VAL A 37 -1.51 -15.72 -3.31
N ARG A 38 -0.96 -16.37 -2.28
CA ARG A 38 -1.57 -17.56 -1.66
C ARG A 38 -2.43 -17.14 -0.49
N THR A 39 -3.69 -17.57 -0.48
CA THR A 39 -4.62 -17.25 0.59
C THR A 39 -5.15 -18.49 1.29
N ARG A 40 -5.55 -18.33 2.55
CA ARG A 40 -6.21 -19.34 3.37
C ARG A 40 -7.44 -18.69 3.99
N ALA A 41 -8.60 -19.17 3.61
CA ALA A 41 -9.88 -18.74 4.18
C ALA A 41 -10.31 -19.74 5.27
N THR A 42 -10.70 -19.22 6.44
CA THR A 42 -11.41 -20.00 7.46
C THR A 42 -12.89 -19.90 7.17
N VAL A 43 -13.56 -21.05 7.15
CA VAL A 43 -14.99 -21.18 6.82
C VAL A 43 -15.71 -21.84 7.97
N GLU A 44 -16.76 -21.20 8.47
CA GLU A 44 -17.64 -21.73 9.50
C GLU A 44 -19.10 -21.66 9.04
N ASN A 45 -19.81 -22.76 9.09
CA ASN A 45 -21.21 -22.84 8.67
C ASN A 45 -21.49 -22.30 7.26
N GLY A 46 -20.52 -22.47 6.34
CA GLY A 46 -20.63 -22.00 4.96
C GLY A 46 -20.27 -20.53 4.73
N SER A 47 -19.90 -19.81 5.78
CA SER A 47 -19.47 -18.40 5.71
C SER A 47 -17.99 -18.24 5.98
N VAL A 48 -17.33 -17.32 5.29
CA VAL A 48 -15.92 -17.00 5.47
C VAL A 48 -15.75 -16.08 6.68
N THR A 49 -15.09 -16.56 7.74
CA THR A 49 -14.87 -15.79 8.97
C THR A 49 -13.54 -15.06 8.97
N SER A 50 -12.55 -15.56 8.23
CA SER A 50 -11.27 -14.86 8.05
C SER A 50 -10.57 -15.25 6.76
N VAL A 51 -9.73 -14.37 6.25
CA VAL A 51 -8.82 -14.65 5.13
C VAL A 51 -7.43 -14.16 5.49
N ALA A 52 -6.49 -15.10 5.61
CA ALA A 52 -5.08 -14.81 5.69
C ALA A 52 -4.44 -14.95 4.32
N PHE A 53 -3.44 -14.14 4.01
CA PHE A 53 -2.71 -14.28 2.75
C PHE A 53 -1.20 -14.09 2.94
N ARG A 54 -0.43 -14.82 2.13
CA ARG A 54 1.00 -14.60 1.97
C ARG A 54 1.21 -13.66 0.80
N ASN A 55 1.62 -12.44 1.13
CA ASN A 55 1.90 -11.43 0.12
C ASN A 55 3.11 -11.78 -0.74
N VAL A 56 3.24 -11.10 -1.88
CA VAL A 56 4.48 -11.07 -2.68
C VAL A 56 5.63 -10.50 -1.83
N PRO A 57 6.90 -10.81 -2.16
CA PRO A 57 8.05 -10.24 -1.46
C PRO A 57 7.99 -8.72 -1.41
N SER A 58 8.30 -8.15 -0.25
CA SER A 58 8.45 -6.72 -0.05
C SER A 58 9.91 -6.35 0.15
N PHE A 59 10.31 -5.16 -0.30
CA PHE A 59 11.67 -4.68 -0.15
C PHE A 59 11.74 -3.15 -0.14
N LEU A 60 12.77 -2.62 0.51
CA LEU A 60 13.20 -1.25 0.37
C LEU A 60 14.04 -1.14 -0.90
N PHE A 61 13.64 -0.24 -1.81
CA PHE A 61 14.36 0.00 -3.06
C PHE A 61 15.50 0.99 -2.86
N CYS A 62 15.22 2.14 -2.27
CA CYS A 62 16.22 3.16 -1.92
C CYS A 62 15.69 4.11 -0.85
N SER A 63 16.63 4.82 -0.23
CA SER A 63 16.36 5.96 0.67
C SER A 63 17.14 7.17 0.17
N GLY A 64 16.64 8.38 0.46
CA GLY A 64 17.30 9.61 0.06
C GLY A 64 16.63 10.85 0.64
N THR A 65 17.00 12.00 0.07
CA THR A 65 16.38 13.29 0.36
C THR A 65 16.05 13.97 -0.97
N VAL A 66 14.88 14.60 -1.05
CA VAL A 66 14.43 15.31 -2.25
C VAL A 66 13.97 16.71 -1.88
N GLU A 67 14.23 17.69 -2.76
CA GLU A 67 13.68 19.04 -2.64
C GLU A 67 12.24 19.06 -3.14
N VAL A 68 11.31 19.35 -2.23
CA VAL A 68 9.90 19.49 -2.55
C VAL A 68 9.53 20.97 -2.67
N PRO A 69 9.00 21.43 -3.81
CA PRO A 69 8.68 22.84 -4.02
C PRO A 69 7.77 23.43 -2.92
N GLY A 70 8.23 24.53 -2.30
CA GLY A 70 7.50 25.20 -1.23
C GLY A 70 7.56 24.53 0.14
N ILE A 71 8.29 23.42 0.28
CA ILE A 71 8.45 22.68 1.54
C ILE A 71 9.93 22.60 1.92
N GLY A 72 10.84 22.28 0.97
CA GLY A 72 12.26 22.12 1.19
C GLY A 72 12.69 20.65 1.15
N ALA A 73 13.82 20.34 1.80
CA ALA A 73 14.43 19.03 1.82
C ALA A 73 13.60 18.02 2.65
N VAL A 74 13.12 16.97 2.01
CA VAL A 74 12.31 15.91 2.63
C VAL A 74 13.03 14.57 2.49
N PRO A 75 13.38 13.90 3.59
CA PRO A 75 13.84 12.52 3.57
C PRO A 75 12.72 11.59 3.09
N PHE A 76 13.11 10.60 2.27
CA PHE A 76 12.16 9.63 1.73
C PHE A 76 12.72 8.22 1.68
N ASP A 77 11.80 7.27 1.66
CA ASP A 77 12.03 5.89 1.27
C ASP A 77 11.19 5.54 0.04
N VAL A 78 11.75 4.74 -0.87
CA VAL A 78 10.96 4.07 -1.91
C VAL A 78 10.94 2.59 -1.61
N ALA A 79 9.75 2.04 -1.43
CA ALA A 79 9.55 0.63 -1.07
C ALA A 79 8.49 -0.03 -1.95
N TYR A 80 8.59 -1.35 -2.07
CA TYR A 80 7.64 -2.20 -2.77
C TYR A 80 7.04 -3.25 -1.84
N GLY A 81 5.72 -3.45 -1.95
CA GLY A 81 4.98 -4.46 -1.19
C GLY A 81 3.76 -4.97 -1.97
N GLY A 82 3.89 -5.07 -3.30
CA GLY A 82 2.79 -5.36 -4.23
C GLY A 82 2.29 -4.11 -4.97
N ASN A 83 2.53 -2.95 -4.41
CA ASN A 83 2.51 -1.63 -5.04
C ASN A 83 3.81 -0.91 -4.68
N THR A 84 4.12 0.18 -5.36
CA THR A 84 5.32 0.99 -5.14
C THR A 84 4.94 2.26 -4.39
N TYR A 85 5.65 2.55 -3.32
CA TYR A 85 5.38 3.67 -2.42
C TYR A 85 6.60 4.59 -2.32
N ALA A 86 6.35 5.91 -2.42
CA ALA A 86 7.22 6.92 -1.86
C ALA A 86 6.73 7.22 -0.44
N ILE A 87 7.58 7.11 0.56
CA ILE A 87 7.22 7.14 1.98
C ILE A 87 7.95 8.31 2.64
N ALA A 88 7.21 9.13 3.41
CA ALA A 88 7.80 10.22 4.18
C ALA A 88 7.08 10.44 5.52
N ASP A 89 7.79 10.96 6.51
CA ASP A 89 7.21 11.44 7.74
C ASP A 89 6.44 12.74 7.49
N ALA A 90 5.18 12.81 7.93
CA ALA A 90 4.34 13.99 7.80
C ALA A 90 4.91 15.21 8.53
N ALA A 91 5.79 15.03 9.51
CA ALA A 91 6.45 16.10 10.24
C ALA A 91 7.31 17.03 9.34
N TYR A 92 7.75 16.56 8.18
CA TYR A 92 8.47 17.39 7.20
C TYR A 92 7.54 18.29 6.37
N PHE A 93 6.23 18.17 6.52
CA PHE A 93 5.23 18.94 5.76
C PHE A 93 4.52 19.90 6.71
N PRO A 94 4.84 21.21 6.70
CA PRO A 94 4.28 22.18 7.65
C PRO A 94 2.73 22.19 7.62
N GLY A 95 2.12 21.95 8.79
CA GLY A 95 0.68 21.95 8.95
C GLY A 95 -0.07 20.76 8.35
N LEU A 96 0.64 19.71 7.89
CA LEU A 96 0.01 18.51 7.36
C LEU A 96 -0.49 17.61 8.50
N GLU A 97 -1.81 17.49 8.63
CA GLU A 97 -2.46 16.59 9.57
C GLU A 97 -3.06 15.39 8.83
N LEU A 98 -2.71 14.15 9.26
CA LEU A 98 -3.24 12.92 8.66
C LEU A 98 -4.62 12.58 9.24
N ARG A 99 -5.62 13.41 8.89
CA ARG A 99 -7.03 13.28 9.33
C ARG A 99 -7.96 13.45 8.15
N SER A 100 -9.15 12.84 8.21
CA SER A 100 -10.13 12.85 7.12
C SER A 100 -10.56 14.26 6.68
N GLY A 101 -10.63 15.22 7.60
CA GLY A 101 -10.96 16.63 7.30
C GLY A 101 -9.87 17.37 6.51
N HIS A 102 -8.66 16.82 6.39
CA HIS A 102 -7.51 17.46 5.73
C HIS A 102 -7.20 16.86 4.35
N ARG A 103 -8.14 16.16 3.74
CA ARG A 103 -7.97 15.43 2.48
C ARG A 103 -7.29 16.27 1.39
N SER A 104 -7.76 17.46 1.11
CA SER A 104 -7.22 18.32 0.04
C SER A 104 -5.75 18.72 0.29
N ALA A 105 -5.38 18.98 1.56
CA ALA A 105 -3.99 19.27 1.92
C ALA A 105 -3.10 18.04 1.76
N ILE A 106 -3.60 16.85 2.14
CA ILE A 106 -2.89 15.59 1.99
C ILE A 106 -2.66 15.28 0.51
N GLU A 107 -3.68 15.40 -0.34
CA GLU A 107 -3.58 15.15 -1.78
C GLU A 107 -2.58 16.10 -2.44
N LYS A 108 -2.63 17.40 -2.10
CA LYS A 108 -1.69 18.41 -2.63
C LYS A 108 -0.24 18.14 -2.22
N ALA A 109 -0.03 17.81 -0.94
CA ALA A 109 1.30 17.45 -0.44
C ALA A 109 1.82 16.16 -1.10
N ALA A 110 0.97 15.15 -1.26
CA ALA A 110 1.31 13.88 -1.90
C ALA A 110 1.68 14.07 -3.37
N GLN A 111 0.96 14.91 -4.11
CA GLN A 111 1.28 15.20 -5.51
C GLN A 111 2.66 15.86 -5.60
N ALA A 112 2.90 16.95 -4.86
CA ALA A 112 4.17 17.68 -4.90
C ALA A 112 5.37 16.79 -4.49
N PHE A 113 5.22 16.01 -3.43
CA PHE A 113 6.25 15.08 -2.96
C PHE A 113 6.46 13.92 -3.94
N GLY A 114 5.37 13.31 -4.42
CA GLY A 114 5.43 12.20 -5.36
C GLY A 114 6.10 12.59 -6.67
N ASP A 115 5.80 13.76 -7.22
CA ASP A 115 6.41 14.28 -8.45
C ASP A 115 7.92 14.51 -8.24
N ALA A 116 8.33 15.09 -7.10
CA ALA A 116 9.72 15.29 -6.76
C ALA A 116 10.49 13.96 -6.65
N VAL A 117 9.91 12.95 -5.99
CA VAL A 117 10.52 11.60 -5.89
C VAL A 117 10.57 10.91 -7.24
N ARG A 118 9.50 10.96 -8.05
CA ARG A 118 9.48 10.38 -9.41
C ARG A 118 10.53 11.01 -10.33
N ALA A 119 10.81 12.30 -10.17
CA ALA A 119 11.85 12.98 -10.93
C ALA A 119 13.26 12.52 -10.51
N ALA A 120 13.47 12.28 -9.22
CA ALA A 120 14.77 11.91 -8.66
C ALA A 120 15.06 10.40 -8.77
N VAL A 121 14.04 9.54 -8.70
CA VAL A 121 14.18 8.08 -8.60
C VAL A 121 13.60 7.38 -9.83
N LYS A 122 14.43 6.61 -10.52
CA LYS A 122 14.00 5.70 -11.57
C LYS A 122 13.75 4.31 -10.98
N PHE A 123 12.53 4.09 -10.50
CA PHE A 123 12.14 2.80 -9.96
C PHE A 123 11.99 1.76 -11.07
N GLN A 124 12.50 0.55 -10.83
CA GLN A 124 12.22 -0.64 -11.64
C GLN A 124 12.29 -1.88 -10.75
N HIS A 125 11.22 -2.67 -10.77
CA HIS A 125 11.19 -3.92 -10.00
C HIS A 125 12.23 -4.92 -10.55
N PRO A 126 13.08 -5.53 -9.69
CA PRO A 126 14.22 -6.35 -10.16
C PRO A 126 13.82 -7.61 -10.92
N LEU A 127 12.64 -8.18 -10.66
CA LEU A 127 12.17 -9.42 -11.28
C LEU A 127 11.00 -9.20 -12.25
N GLN A 128 10.35 -8.02 -12.23
CA GLN A 128 9.18 -7.69 -13.02
C GLN A 128 9.35 -6.30 -13.63
N PRO A 129 10.15 -6.15 -14.70
CA PRO A 129 10.53 -4.85 -15.24
C PRO A 129 9.37 -3.95 -15.71
N PHE A 130 8.18 -4.52 -15.95
CA PHE A 130 6.98 -3.76 -16.29
C PHE A 130 6.41 -2.98 -15.07
N ILE A 131 6.81 -3.34 -13.83
CA ILE A 131 6.52 -2.57 -12.62
C ILE A 131 7.65 -1.55 -12.47
N ASN A 132 7.46 -0.35 -13.04
CA ASN A 132 8.51 0.66 -13.16
C ASN A 132 8.07 2.09 -12.79
N VAL A 133 6.93 2.22 -12.13
CA VAL A 133 6.38 3.51 -11.70
C VAL A 133 6.13 3.51 -10.19
N ILE A 134 6.42 4.63 -9.54
CA ILE A 134 6.01 4.87 -8.15
C ILE A 134 4.54 5.34 -8.18
N THR A 135 3.64 4.49 -7.74
CA THR A 135 2.18 4.67 -7.89
C THR A 135 1.51 5.27 -6.65
N HIS A 136 2.16 5.24 -5.51
CA HIS A 136 1.56 5.70 -4.26
C HIS A 136 2.53 6.57 -3.45
N VAL A 137 1.97 7.51 -2.70
CA VAL A 137 2.63 8.19 -1.58
C VAL A 137 2.05 7.66 -0.27
N MET A 138 2.90 7.39 0.70
CA MET A 138 2.50 7.09 2.06
C MET A 138 3.11 8.13 3.00
N PHE A 139 2.27 8.88 3.68
CA PHE A 139 2.69 9.67 4.83
C PHE A 139 2.45 8.89 6.12
N TYR A 140 3.37 8.98 7.06
CA TYR A 140 3.20 8.44 8.39
C TYR A 140 3.47 9.50 9.47
N THR A 141 2.93 9.30 10.65
CA THR A 141 3.20 10.11 11.84
C THR A 141 2.98 9.28 13.09
N LYS A 142 3.54 9.71 14.21
CA LYS A 142 3.19 9.15 15.53
C LYS A 142 1.85 9.73 15.97
N PRO A 143 0.88 8.90 16.38
CA PRO A 143 -0.37 9.42 16.93
C PRO A 143 -0.15 9.94 18.35
N ASP A 144 -0.87 11.02 18.70
CA ASP A 144 -0.71 11.72 20.00
C ASP A 144 -1.32 10.95 21.17
N ASP A 145 -2.33 10.12 20.93
CA ASP A 145 -3.26 9.61 21.95
C ASP A 145 -3.71 8.15 21.75
N SER A 146 -3.00 7.35 20.98
CA SER A 146 -3.44 6.00 20.65
C SER A 146 -2.43 4.94 21.07
N THR A 147 -2.92 3.71 21.24
CA THR A 147 -2.08 2.52 21.42
C THR A 147 -1.37 2.11 20.12
N ALA A 148 -1.71 2.74 18.98
CA ALA A 148 -1.04 2.50 17.72
C ALA A 148 0.37 3.10 17.72
N THR A 149 1.32 2.37 17.15
CA THR A 149 2.70 2.83 17.01
C THR A 149 2.83 3.96 15.98
N TYR A 150 2.06 3.87 14.88
CA TYR A 150 2.03 4.86 13.82
C TYR A 150 0.63 5.03 13.25
N ARG A 151 0.37 6.24 12.72
CA ARG A 151 -0.75 6.54 11.82
C ARG A 151 -0.20 6.73 10.43
N ASN A 152 -0.87 6.21 9.41
CA ASN A 152 -0.49 6.45 8.02
C ASN A 152 -1.68 6.86 7.17
N THR A 153 -1.37 7.49 6.04
CA THR A 153 -2.31 7.80 4.97
C THR A 153 -1.64 7.52 3.64
N VAL A 154 -2.34 6.80 2.78
CA VAL A 154 -1.88 6.46 1.44
C VAL A 154 -2.67 7.24 0.41
N VAL A 155 -1.96 7.84 -0.53
CA VAL A 155 -2.53 8.56 -1.68
C VAL A 155 -2.07 7.86 -2.95
N PHE A 156 -3.01 7.51 -3.81
CA PHE A 156 -2.71 7.05 -5.16
C PHE A 156 -2.34 8.26 -6.03
N LEU A 157 -1.22 8.16 -6.72
CA LEU A 157 -0.77 9.17 -7.67
C LEU A 157 -1.22 8.75 -9.08
N PRO A 158 -2.06 9.52 -9.75
CA PRO A 158 -2.35 9.28 -11.16
C PRO A 158 -1.07 9.44 -12.01
N ASP A 159 -1.06 8.78 -13.15
CA ASP A 159 -0.02 8.90 -14.18
C ASP A 159 -0.09 10.26 -14.87
#